data_499c9fb501644be60f484aca898d1ab5
#
_entry.id   499c9fb501644be60f484aca898d1ab5
#
_cell.length_a   1.000
_cell.length_b   1.000
_cell.length_c   1.000
_cell.angle_alpha   90.00
_cell.angle_beta   90.00
_cell.angle_gamma   90.00
#
_symmetry.space_group_name_H-M   'P 1'
#
loop_
_entity.id
_entity.type
_entity.pdbx_description
1 polymer ?
#
loop_
_entity_poly.entity_id
_entity_poly.type
_entity_poly.pdbx_seq_one_letter_code
_entity_poly.pdbx_strand_id
1 'polypeptide(L)'
;HEHPDAVKILVKLILEMQKYKKELEQRSGLKLALARTPAESTAQRFAIADLLTEAFRDNAGKLVKGDLANAEKMLAEGEKDVPVYYNNGTHVYVGADVGLIDRIDIEQKFFPLLNGGNMFHAWLGEASPDPEALYKLTKRIATQTHVGYYAYTKDLTICNNCGQVTGGMNKTCPHCNSQNVEWWSRVTGYYQAVSGWNEG
;
A
#
# COMPACT_ATOMS: atom_id res chain seq x y z
N HIS A 1 -3.56 0.86 12.15
CA HIS A 1 -3.29 2.31 12.17
C HIS A 1 -4.55 3.13 12.52
N GLU A 2 -5.72 2.51 12.50
CA GLU A 2 -7.00 3.17 12.73
C GLU A 2 -7.15 3.67 14.18
N HIS A 3 -6.50 3.00 15.14
CA HIS A 3 -6.57 3.39 16.53
C HIS A 3 -5.70 4.63 16.80
N PRO A 4 -6.21 5.68 17.49
CA PRO A 4 -5.45 6.92 17.76
C PRO A 4 -4.11 6.71 18.45
N ASP A 5 -4.02 5.73 19.34
CA ASP A 5 -2.76 5.43 20.04
C ASP A 5 -1.71 4.79 19.13
N ALA A 6 -2.13 3.98 18.14
CA ALA A 6 -1.22 3.47 17.12
C ALA A 6 -0.61 4.60 16.30
N VAL A 7 -1.42 5.60 15.91
CA VAL A 7 -0.93 6.81 15.23
C VAL A 7 0.09 7.56 16.08
N LYS A 8 -0.20 7.76 17.38
CA LYS A 8 0.75 8.44 18.30
C LYS A 8 2.07 7.70 18.43
N ILE A 9 2.02 6.36 18.55
CA ILE A 9 3.21 5.51 18.63
C ILE A 9 4.04 5.63 17.35
N LEU A 10 3.40 5.54 16.17
CA LEU A 10 4.09 5.67 14.89
C LEU A 10 4.72 7.06 14.70
N VAL A 11 4.00 8.13 15.02
CA VAL A 11 4.55 9.50 14.98
C VAL A 11 5.77 9.60 15.88
N LYS A 12 5.69 9.08 17.11
CA LYS A 12 6.82 9.09 18.06
C LYS A 12 8.02 8.31 17.53
N LEU A 13 7.78 7.14 16.94
CA LEU A 13 8.82 6.33 16.32
C LEU A 13 9.53 7.08 15.19
N ILE A 14 8.76 7.71 14.27
CA ILE A 14 9.33 8.47 13.15
C ILE A 14 10.12 9.69 13.67
N LEU A 15 9.66 10.35 14.72
CA LEU A 15 10.39 11.45 15.34
C LEU A 15 11.74 11.00 15.93
N GLU A 16 11.80 9.83 16.56
CA GLU A 16 13.07 9.25 17.04
C GLU A 16 13.99 8.87 15.83
N MET A 17 13.43 8.30 14.78
CA MET A 17 14.19 8.05 13.55
C MET A 17 14.75 9.34 12.95
N GLN A 18 14.01 10.45 12.98
CA GLN A 18 14.49 11.76 12.51
C GLN A 18 15.65 12.30 13.38
N LYS A 19 15.64 12.08 14.68
CA LYS A 19 16.77 12.45 15.55
C LYS A 19 18.00 11.65 15.17
N TYR A 20 17.86 10.33 15.09
CA TYR A 20 18.97 9.44 14.72
C TYR A 20 19.52 9.77 13.31
N LYS A 21 18.64 10.08 12.36
CA LYS A 21 19.03 10.56 11.03
C LYS A 21 19.92 11.79 11.12
N LYS A 22 19.56 12.79 11.94
CA LYS A 22 20.38 14.01 12.12
C LYS A 22 21.76 13.70 12.72
N GLU A 23 21.84 12.79 13.67
CA GLU A 23 23.11 12.33 14.23
C GLU A 23 23.99 11.65 13.16
N LEU A 24 23.40 10.83 12.32
CA LEU A 24 24.10 10.21 11.19
C LEU A 24 24.58 11.23 10.16
N GLU A 25 23.77 12.24 9.84
CA GLU A 25 24.16 13.35 8.96
C GLU A 25 25.40 14.09 9.51
N GLN A 26 25.40 14.39 10.81
CA GLN A 26 26.54 15.06 11.46
C GLN A 26 27.81 14.21 11.43
N ARG A 27 27.68 12.90 11.67
CA ARG A 27 28.81 11.96 11.70
C ARG A 27 29.38 11.64 10.33
N SER A 28 28.52 11.54 9.32
CA SER A 28 28.90 11.11 7.97
C SER A 28 29.20 12.26 7.01
N GLY A 29 28.70 13.48 7.30
CA GLY A 29 28.72 14.61 6.36
C GLY A 29 27.73 14.45 5.19
N LEU A 30 26.92 13.39 5.17
CA LEU A 30 25.94 13.13 4.11
C LEU A 30 24.60 13.77 4.46
N LYS A 31 23.83 14.17 3.45
CA LYS A 31 22.42 14.54 3.61
C LYS A 31 21.57 13.29 3.50
N LEU A 32 20.75 13.03 4.51
CA LEU A 32 19.87 11.88 4.58
C LEU A 32 18.39 12.30 4.60
N ALA A 33 17.53 11.45 4.10
CA ALA A 33 16.09 11.66 4.13
C ALA A 33 15.38 10.38 4.58
N LEU A 34 14.28 10.53 5.32
CA LEU A 34 13.37 9.43 5.59
C LEU A 34 12.30 9.39 4.53
N ALA A 35 12.13 8.24 3.91
CA ALA A 35 11.08 7.97 2.95
C ALA A 35 10.23 6.79 3.40
N ARG A 36 8.97 6.81 3.04
CA ARG A 36 8.15 5.61 3.09
C ARG A 36 8.38 4.82 1.81
N THR A 37 9.00 3.67 1.96
CA THR A 37 9.21 2.77 0.83
C THR A 37 7.97 1.88 0.61
N PRO A 38 7.60 1.53 -0.62
CA PRO A 38 6.50 0.62 -0.91
C PRO A 38 6.64 -0.75 -0.25
N ALA A 39 7.85 -1.27 -0.13
CA ALA A 39 8.20 -2.51 0.59
C ALA A 39 7.45 -3.78 0.13
N GLU A 40 6.95 -3.81 -1.08
CA GLU A 40 6.13 -4.85 -1.73
C GLU A 40 6.46 -6.30 -1.28
N SER A 41 7.39 -6.97 -1.94
CA SER A 41 7.82 -8.33 -1.55
C SER A 41 8.50 -8.39 -0.17
N THR A 42 9.01 -7.27 0.34
CA THR A 42 9.62 -7.21 1.68
C THR A 42 8.58 -7.38 2.79
N ALA A 43 7.37 -6.86 2.60
CA ALA A 43 6.26 -7.03 3.54
C ALA A 43 5.88 -8.51 3.72
N GLN A 44 5.82 -9.27 2.62
CA GLN A 44 5.62 -10.71 2.63
C GLN A 44 6.80 -11.44 3.29
N ARG A 45 8.03 -11.14 2.86
CA ARG A 45 9.23 -11.81 3.37
C ARG A 45 9.43 -11.62 4.88
N PHE A 46 9.12 -10.45 5.42
CA PHE A 46 9.18 -10.23 6.86
C PHE A 46 8.07 -10.98 7.59
N ALA A 47 6.86 -11.02 7.05
CA ALA A 47 5.77 -11.80 7.62
C ALA A 47 6.16 -13.31 7.72
N ILE A 48 6.73 -13.87 6.65
CA ILE A 48 7.21 -15.24 6.62
C ILE A 48 8.34 -15.47 7.64
N ALA A 49 9.34 -14.58 7.66
CA ALA A 49 10.48 -14.71 8.57
C ALA A 49 10.03 -14.70 10.04
N ASP A 50 9.10 -13.83 10.41
CA ASP A 50 8.58 -13.74 11.77
C ASP A 50 7.71 -14.94 12.14
N LEU A 51 6.91 -15.47 11.21
CA LEU A 51 6.12 -16.70 11.42
C LEU A 51 7.01 -17.93 11.62
N LEU A 52 8.17 -17.98 10.96
CA LEU A 52 9.14 -19.07 11.11
C LEU A 52 10.02 -18.94 12.35
N THR A 53 10.12 -17.72 12.92
CA THR A 53 10.95 -17.46 14.10
C THR A 53 10.15 -17.67 15.39
N GLU A 54 10.54 -18.63 16.21
CA GLU A 54 9.83 -19.02 17.44
C GLU A 54 9.51 -17.83 18.36
N ALA A 55 10.49 -16.94 18.55
CA ALA A 55 10.34 -15.76 19.41
C ALA A 55 9.29 -14.76 18.93
N PHE A 56 8.93 -14.76 17.64
CA PHE A 56 8.02 -13.77 17.04
C PHE A 56 6.70 -14.38 16.56
N ARG A 57 6.62 -15.69 16.39
CA ARG A 57 5.51 -16.41 15.75
C ARG A 57 4.13 -16.01 16.30
N ASP A 58 3.96 -16.04 17.62
CA ASP A 58 2.67 -15.75 18.26
C ASP A 58 2.20 -14.30 18.02
N ASN A 59 3.13 -13.37 17.97
CA ASN A 59 2.82 -11.97 17.69
C ASN A 59 2.60 -11.74 16.19
N ALA A 60 3.41 -12.35 15.34
CA ALA A 60 3.26 -12.30 13.90
C ALA A 60 1.89 -12.84 13.46
N GLY A 61 1.48 -14.00 13.97
CA GLY A 61 0.16 -14.58 13.69
C GLY A 61 -1.03 -13.68 14.00
N LYS A 62 -0.88 -12.72 14.91
CA LYS A 62 -1.92 -11.72 15.23
C LYS A 62 -1.89 -10.49 14.33
N LEU A 63 -0.75 -10.20 13.69
CA LEU A 63 -0.48 -8.95 12.97
C LEU A 63 -0.48 -9.11 11.46
N VAL A 64 -0.09 -10.26 10.94
CA VAL A 64 -0.06 -10.55 9.51
C VAL A 64 -1.46 -10.45 8.89
N LYS A 65 -1.49 -10.07 7.62
CA LYS A 65 -2.68 -10.03 6.77
C LYS A 65 -2.60 -11.17 5.76
N GLY A 66 -3.71 -11.44 5.09
CA GLY A 66 -3.82 -12.54 4.13
C GLY A 66 -4.39 -13.81 4.76
N ASP A 67 -4.16 -14.96 4.12
CA ASP A 67 -4.66 -16.26 4.54
C ASP A 67 -3.62 -17.01 5.40
N LEU A 68 -3.62 -16.69 6.70
CA LEU A 68 -2.67 -17.27 7.66
C LEU A 68 -2.79 -18.79 7.73
N ALA A 69 -3.99 -19.35 7.71
CA ALA A 69 -4.20 -20.79 7.84
C ALA A 69 -3.60 -21.57 6.65
N ASN A 70 -3.78 -21.04 5.44
CA ASN A 70 -3.16 -21.62 4.25
C ASN A 70 -1.64 -21.42 4.26
N ALA A 71 -1.18 -20.24 4.68
CA ALA A 71 0.25 -19.94 4.78
C ALA A 71 0.99 -20.88 5.73
N GLU A 72 0.43 -21.18 6.91
CA GLU A 72 1.01 -22.13 7.86
C GLU A 72 1.16 -23.54 7.26
N LYS A 73 0.17 -23.99 6.50
CA LYS A 73 0.23 -25.27 5.79
C LYS A 73 1.32 -25.25 4.72
N MET A 74 1.32 -24.24 3.86
CA MET A 74 2.31 -24.08 2.78
C MET A 74 3.74 -23.98 3.32
N LEU A 75 3.95 -23.22 4.41
CA LEU A 75 5.26 -23.15 5.08
C LEU A 75 5.71 -24.51 5.65
N ALA A 76 4.79 -25.30 6.18
CA ALA A 76 5.09 -26.66 6.65
C ALA A 76 5.47 -27.61 5.50
N GLU A 77 4.96 -27.37 4.30
CA GLU A 77 5.29 -28.08 3.06
C GLU A 77 6.59 -27.56 2.40
N GLY A 78 7.20 -26.48 2.94
CA GLY A 78 8.45 -25.90 2.45
C GLY A 78 8.27 -24.86 1.33
N GLU A 79 7.03 -24.41 1.09
CA GLU A 79 6.74 -23.33 0.15
C GLU A 79 7.30 -22.00 0.65
N LYS A 80 7.66 -21.12 -0.31
CA LYS A 80 8.29 -19.82 -0.02
C LYS A 80 7.44 -18.64 -0.41
N ASP A 81 6.52 -18.83 -1.34
CA ASP A 81 5.55 -17.82 -1.75
C ASP A 81 4.19 -18.16 -1.13
N VAL A 82 3.89 -17.54 0.01
CA VAL A 82 2.72 -17.86 0.81
C VAL A 82 1.83 -16.60 0.99
N PRO A 83 0.50 -16.77 1.12
CA PRO A 83 -0.47 -15.67 1.06
C PRO A 83 -0.57 -14.85 2.35
N VAL A 84 0.57 -14.39 2.87
CA VAL A 84 0.63 -13.51 4.05
C VAL A 84 1.57 -12.34 3.85
N TYR A 85 1.26 -11.21 4.47
CA TYR A 85 2.07 -10.00 4.41
C TYR A 85 1.82 -9.09 5.61
N TYR A 86 2.77 -8.18 5.89
CA TYR A 86 2.53 -7.06 6.78
C TYR A 86 1.96 -5.86 6.04
N ASN A 87 1.15 -5.08 6.72
CA ASN A 87 0.71 -3.81 6.17
C ASN A 87 1.91 -2.88 5.94
N ASN A 88 1.83 -2.10 4.87
CA ASN A 88 2.93 -1.35 4.34
C ASN A 88 3.12 0.00 5.06
N GLY A 89 4.23 0.18 5.76
CA GLY A 89 4.67 1.44 6.34
C GLY A 89 3.61 2.17 7.17
N THR A 90 3.34 3.43 6.84
CA THR A 90 2.38 4.31 7.51
C THR A 90 1.00 4.32 6.86
N HIS A 91 0.74 3.43 5.90
CA HIS A 91 -0.58 3.30 5.29
C HIS A 91 -1.60 2.68 6.25
N VAL A 92 -2.81 3.17 6.18
CA VAL A 92 -3.97 2.41 6.69
C VAL A 92 -4.14 1.17 5.82
N TYR A 93 -4.37 0.02 6.45
CA TYR A 93 -4.56 -1.23 5.72
C TYR A 93 -5.67 -1.09 4.67
N VAL A 94 -5.42 -1.57 3.45
CA VAL A 94 -6.35 -1.38 2.32
C VAL A 94 -7.73 -1.98 2.60
N GLY A 95 -7.76 -3.15 3.25
CA GLY A 95 -9.00 -3.83 3.67
C GLY A 95 -9.61 -3.33 4.98
N ALA A 96 -9.10 -2.25 5.59
CA ALA A 96 -9.70 -1.67 6.80
C ALA A 96 -11.03 -0.98 6.46
N ASP A 97 -12.02 -1.17 7.34
CA ASP A 97 -13.31 -0.47 7.24
C ASP A 97 -13.15 1.00 7.70
N VAL A 98 -12.48 1.77 6.88
CA VAL A 98 -12.15 3.19 7.11
C VAL A 98 -12.46 3.98 5.84
N GLY A 99 -13.31 4.99 5.98
CA GLY A 99 -13.66 5.89 4.88
C GLY A 99 -12.46 6.67 4.33
N LEU A 100 -12.56 7.12 3.07
CA LEU A 100 -11.48 7.86 2.41
C LEU A 100 -11.02 9.09 3.20
N ILE A 101 -11.95 9.84 3.79
CA ILE A 101 -11.64 11.06 4.55
C ILE A 101 -10.87 10.71 5.83
N ASP A 102 -11.32 9.70 6.57
CA ASP A 102 -10.64 9.25 7.79
C ASP A 102 -9.26 8.69 7.49
N ARG A 103 -9.12 7.98 6.36
CA ARG A 103 -7.83 7.49 5.85
C ARG A 103 -6.88 8.65 5.55
N ILE A 104 -7.34 9.69 4.88
CA ILE A 104 -6.57 10.92 4.65
C ILE A 104 -6.17 11.55 5.98
N ASP A 105 -7.10 11.67 6.94
CA ASP A 105 -6.85 12.29 8.22
C ASP A 105 -5.81 11.53 9.06
N ILE A 106 -5.76 10.24 8.95
CA ILE A 106 -4.72 9.41 9.59
C ILE A 106 -3.39 9.59 8.88
N GLU A 107 -3.33 9.37 7.58
CA GLU A 107 -2.07 9.29 6.83
C GLU A 107 -1.39 10.65 6.63
N GLN A 108 -2.16 11.76 6.56
CA GLN A 108 -1.59 13.11 6.42
C GLN A 108 -0.64 13.49 7.56
N LYS A 109 -0.80 12.90 8.75
CA LYS A 109 0.04 13.19 9.93
C LYS A 109 1.50 12.77 9.74
N PHE A 110 1.75 11.86 8.81
CA PHE A 110 3.09 11.35 8.53
C PHE A 110 3.83 12.13 7.44
N PHE A 111 3.12 12.87 6.59
CA PHE A 111 3.73 13.59 5.46
C PHE A 111 4.81 14.59 5.88
N PRO A 112 4.60 15.46 6.90
CA PRO A 112 5.62 16.41 7.33
C PRO A 112 6.87 15.74 7.94
N LEU A 113 6.75 14.47 8.33
CA LEU A 113 7.82 13.72 8.99
C LEU A 113 8.69 12.92 8.01
N LEU A 114 8.26 12.76 6.76
CA LEU A 114 8.88 11.90 5.76
C LEU A 114 9.39 12.74 4.58
N ASN A 115 10.48 13.44 4.80
CA ASN A 115 11.05 14.39 3.83
C ASN A 115 11.74 13.74 2.62
N GLY A 116 11.90 12.42 2.61
CA GLY A 116 12.41 11.65 1.48
C GLY A 116 11.34 11.14 0.52
N GLY A 117 10.07 11.28 0.89
CA GLY A 117 8.92 10.90 0.08
C GLY A 117 7.88 10.08 0.83
N ASN A 118 6.63 10.42 0.58
CA ASN A 118 5.45 9.72 1.05
C ASN A 118 4.34 9.91 0.01
N MET A 119 3.61 8.87 -0.35
CA MET A 119 2.51 8.95 -1.30
C MET A 119 1.23 8.39 -0.68
N PHE A 120 0.15 9.13 -0.84
CA PHE A 120 -1.19 8.66 -0.48
C PHE A 120 -1.88 8.06 -1.70
N HIS A 121 -2.50 6.90 -1.52
CA HIS A 121 -3.30 6.23 -2.55
C HIS A 121 -4.78 6.40 -2.27
N ALA A 122 -5.50 7.04 -3.19
CA ALA A 122 -6.96 7.10 -3.18
C ALA A 122 -7.51 6.08 -4.17
N TRP A 123 -7.95 4.92 -3.67
CA TRP A 123 -8.65 3.93 -4.49
C TRP A 123 -10.07 4.41 -4.71
N LEU A 124 -10.41 4.66 -5.97
CA LEU A 124 -11.72 5.24 -6.31
C LEU A 124 -12.84 4.20 -6.29
N GLY A 125 -12.52 2.92 -6.50
CA GLY A 125 -13.53 1.85 -6.55
C GLY A 125 -14.46 1.92 -7.77
N GLU A 126 -14.34 2.97 -8.57
CA GLU A 126 -15.20 3.26 -9.72
C GLU A 126 -14.39 3.32 -11.00
N ALA A 127 -14.96 2.75 -12.07
CA ALA A 127 -14.36 2.81 -13.41
C ALA A 127 -14.40 4.23 -13.99
N SER A 128 -15.44 5.02 -13.66
CA SER A 128 -15.67 6.36 -14.18
C SER A 128 -16.24 7.27 -13.09
N PRO A 129 -15.37 7.84 -12.22
CA PRO A 129 -15.80 8.78 -11.19
C PRO A 129 -16.34 10.07 -11.81
N ASP A 130 -17.30 10.72 -11.14
CA ASP A 130 -17.79 12.02 -11.54
C ASP A 130 -16.65 13.07 -11.57
N PRO A 131 -16.39 13.74 -12.69
CA PRO A 131 -15.28 14.69 -12.82
C PRO A 131 -15.35 15.85 -11.83
N GLU A 132 -16.55 16.36 -11.55
CA GLU A 132 -16.74 17.49 -10.62
C GLU A 132 -16.48 17.05 -9.17
N ALA A 133 -16.93 15.87 -8.77
CA ALA A 133 -16.62 15.31 -7.46
C ALA A 133 -15.11 15.07 -7.31
N LEU A 134 -14.45 14.55 -8.34
CA LEU A 134 -13.01 14.33 -8.36
C LEU A 134 -12.22 15.64 -8.26
N TYR A 135 -12.66 16.69 -8.99
CA TYR A 135 -12.07 18.02 -8.90
C TYR A 135 -12.20 18.60 -7.48
N LYS A 136 -13.39 18.49 -6.87
CA LYS A 136 -13.62 18.98 -5.49
C LYS A 136 -12.77 18.23 -4.48
N LEU A 137 -12.65 16.91 -4.61
CA LEU A 137 -11.79 16.09 -3.75
C LEU A 137 -10.32 16.51 -3.91
N THR A 138 -9.84 16.63 -5.16
CA THR A 138 -8.49 17.11 -5.49
C THR A 138 -8.18 18.45 -4.83
N LYS A 139 -9.08 19.41 -4.99
CA LYS A 139 -8.94 20.75 -4.40
C LYS A 139 -8.87 20.69 -2.87
N ARG A 140 -9.74 19.90 -2.24
CA ARG A 140 -9.73 19.73 -0.77
C ARG A 140 -8.45 19.11 -0.27
N ILE A 141 -7.97 18.02 -0.90
CA ILE A 141 -6.70 17.39 -0.53
C ILE A 141 -5.57 18.43 -0.60
N ALA A 142 -5.46 19.15 -1.71
CA ALA A 142 -4.38 20.10 -1.94
C ALA A 142 -4.42 21.34 -1.01
N THR A 143 -5.60 21.75 -0.54
CA THR A 143 -5.76 23.00 0.22
C THR A 143 -6.06 22.82 1.70
N GLN A 144 -6.48 21.65 2.13
CA GLN A 144 -6.98 21.39 3.49
C GLN A 144 -6.25 20.24 4.22
N THR A 145 -5.24 19.63 3.59
CA THR A 145 -4.48 18.52 4.18
C THR A 145 -2.98 18.74 4.04
N HIS A 146 -2.20 17.95 4.78
CA HIS A 146 -0.74 17.88 4.65
C HIS A 146 -0.28 16.84 3.62
N VAL A 147 -1.18 16.27 2.84
CA VAL A 147 -0.84 15.30 1.80
C VAL A 147 -0.16 16.01 0.64
N GLY A 148 1.16 15.94 0.58
CA GLY A 148 1.97 16.61 -0.45
C GLY A 148 2.06 15.86 -1.77
N TYR A 149 1.80 14.55 -1.78
CA TYR A 149 1.82 13.74 -2.99
C TYR A 149 0.78 12.62 -2.88
N TYR A 150 -0.07 12.50 -3.88
CA TYR A 150 -1.11 11.47 -3.92
C TYR A 150 -1.44 11.05 -5.33
N ALA A 151 -2.07 9.89 -5.46
CA ALA A 151 -2.53 9.38 -6.72
C ALA A 151 -3.91 8.74 -6.59
N TYR A 152 -4.75 8.96 -7.58
CA TYR A 152 -5.97 8.19 -7.78
C TYR A 152 -5.61 6.87 -8.43
N THR A 153 -6.07 5.79 -7.81
CA THR A 153 -5.88 4.44 -8.31
C THR A 153 -7.22 3.90 -8.78
N LYS A 154 -7.24 3.40 -10.01
CA LYS A 154 -8.37 2.65 -10.54
C LYS A 154 -7.84 1.44 -11.30
N ASP A 155 -8.61 0.37 -11.26
CA ASP A 155 -8.28 -0.84 -11.99
C ASP A 155 -8.51 -0.66 -13.49
N LEU A 156 -7.73 -1.37 -14.28
CA LEU A 156 -7.78 -1.32 -15.74
C LEU A 156 -7.88 -2.74 -16.29
N THR A 157 -8.57 -2.88 -17.42
CA THR A 157 -8.57 -4.08 -18.25
C THR A 157 -7.90 -3.76 -19.57
N ILE A 158 -6.90 -4.53 -19.94
CA ILE A 158 -6.23 -4.47 -21.25
C ILE A 158 -6.70 -5.67 -22.08
N CYS A 159 -7.21 -5.42 -23.26
CA CYS A 159 -7.59 -6.50 -24.19
C CYS A 159 -6.39 -6.88 -25.06
N ASN A 160 -5.93 -8.11 -24.94
CA ASN A 160 -4.82 -8.63 -25.75
C ASN A 160 -5.21 -8.90 -27.23
N ASN A 161 -6.52 -8.85 -27.54
CA ASN A 161 -7.00 -9.07 -28.92
C ASN A 161 -7.08 -7.76 -29.71
N CYS A 162 -7.60 -6.67 -29.14
CA CYS A 162 -7.79 -5.41 -29.88
C CYS A 162 -6.97 -4.24 -29.33
N GLY A 163 -6.17 -4.46 -28.26
CA GLY A 163 -5.32 -3.43 -27.64
C GLY A 163 -6.06 -2.36 -26.84
N GLN A 164 -7.38 -2.43 -26.71
CA GLN A 164 -8.15 -1.42 -25.97
C GLN A 164 -7.91 -1.54 -24.45
N VAL A 165 -7.79 -0.39 -23.81
CA VAL A 165 -7.71 -0.24 -22.36
C VAL A 165 -9.01 0.33 -21.84
N THR A 166 -9.62 -0.35 -20.87
CA THR A 166 -10.90 0.05 -20.27
C THR A 166 -10.80 0.10 -18.74
N GLY A 167 -11.60 0.96 -18.10
CA GLY A 167 -11.65 1.04 -16.65
C GLY A 167 -12.39 -0.16 -16.03
N GLY A 168 -11.94 -0.56 -14.84
CA GLY A 168 -12.47 -1.68 -14.07
C GLY A 168 -11.88 -3.03 -14.47
N MET A 169 -12.20 -4.07 -13.69
CA MET A 169 -11.79 -5.45 -13.94
C MET A 169 -12.87 -6.19 -14.73
N ASN A 170 -12.87 -6.03 -16.04
CA ASN A 170 -13.85 -6.63 -16.93
C ASN A 170 -13.44 -8.07 -17.32
N LYS A 171 -14.33 -9.03 -17.23
CA LYS A 171 -14.09 -10.41 -17.68
C LYS A 171 -14.03 -10.57 -19.18
N THR A 172 -14.63 -9.64 -19.91
CA THR A 172 -14.65 -9.58 -21.36
C THR A 172 -14.37 -8.16 -21.82
N CYS A 173 -13.71 -8.02 -22.95
CA CYS A 173 -13.47 -6.70 -23.54
C CYS A 173 -14.79 -6.04 -23.97
N PRO A 174 -15.17 -4.86 -23.47
CA PRO A 174 -16.41 -4.21 -23.86
C PRO A 174 -16.40 -3.69 -25.31
N HIS A 175 -15.23 -3.67 -25.97
CA HIS A 175 -15.11 -3.21 -27.38
C HIS A 175 -15.23 -4.35 -28.38
N CYS A 176 -14.58 -5.51 -28.17
CA CYS A 176 -14.55 -6.61 -29.12
C CYS A 176 -15.09 -7.95 -28.58
N ASN A 177 -15.63 -7.96 -27.35
CA ASN A 177 -16.16 -9.12 -26.65
C ASN A 177 -15.18 -10.29 -26.46
N SER A 178 -13.87 -10.05 -26.65
CA SER A 178 -12.83 -11.05 -26.38
C SER A 178 -12.73 -11.34 -24.88
N GLN A 179 -12.56 -12.61 -24.53
CA GLN A 179 -12.22 -13.05 -23.17
C GLN A 179 -10.69 -13.00 -22.89
N ASN A 180 -9.87 -12.77 -23.91
CA ASN A 180 -8.43 -12.61 -23.77
C ASN A 180 -8.12 -11.20 -23.26
N VAL A 181 -8.34 -11.02 -21.97
CA VAL A 181 -8.14 -9.76 -21.25
C VAL A 181 -7.18 -9.98 -20.09
N GLU A 182 -6.45 -8.93 -19.75
CA GLU A 182 -5.54 -8.90 -18.62
C GLU A 182 -5.93 -7.74 -17.70
N TRP A 183 -5.96 -7.98 -16.40
CA TRP A 183 -6.27 -6.96 -15.41
C TRP A 183 -4.99 -6.31 -14.92
N TRP A 184 -5.02 -5.00 -14.83
CA TRP A 184 -3.91 -4.19 -14.36
C TRP A 184 -4.36 -3.31 -13.21
N SER A 185 -3.58 -3.32 -12.15
CA SER A 185 -3.78 -2.47 -10.99
C SER A 185 -2.45 -2.12 -10.34
N ARG A 186 -2.49 -1.41 -9.23
CA ARG A 186 -1.30 -1.18 -8.41
C ARG A 186 -1.63 -1.31 -6.93
N VAL A 187 -0.72 -1.95 -6.22
CA VAL A 187 -0.75 -1.99 -4.75
C VAL A 187 -0.08 -0.73 -4.20
N THR A 188 1.00 -0.29 -4.84
CA THR A 188 1.86 0.79 -4.39
C THR A 188 2.22 1.77 -5.52
N GLY A 189 3.46 1.78 -6.00
CA GLY A 189 3.99 2.84 -6.84
C GLY A 189 3.65 2.77 -8.33
N TYR A 190 3.54 1.59 -8.92
CA TYR A 190 3.36 1.40 -10.36
C TYR A 190 2.25 0.41 -10.69
N TYR A 191 1.75 0.50 -11.93
CA TYR A 191 0.79 -0.47 -12.46
C TYR A 191 1.50 -1.74 -12.88
N GLN A 192 0.88 -2.88 -12.56
CA GLN A 192 1.35 -4.20 -12.95
C GLN A 192 0.17 -5.09 -13.27
N ALA A 193 0.40 -6.08 -14.14
CA ALA A 193 -0.57 -7.14 -14.36
C ALA A 193 -0.86 -7.88 -13.04
N VAL A 194 -2.13 -8.03 -12.70
CA VAL A 194 -2.55 -8.70 -11.46
C VAL A 194 -2.09 -10.16 -11.45
N SER A 195 -2.03 -10.79 -12.63
CA SER A 195 -1.50 -12.15 -12.80
C SER A 195 -0.01 -12.33 -12.43
N GLY A 196 0.73 -11.23 -12.35
CA GLY A 196 2.14 -11.22 -11.96
C GLY A 196 2.38 -10.85 -10.49
N TRP A 197 1.33 -10.70 -9.69
CA TRP A 197 1.46 -10.44 -8.27
C TRP A 197 1.83 -11.74 -7.53
N ASN A 198 2.57 -11.61 -6.44
CA ASN A 198 2.82 -12.71 -5.51
C ASN A 198 1.56 -12.99 -4.68
N GLU A 199 1.53 -14.12 -3.98
CA GLU A 199 0.39 -14.58 -3.19
C GLU A 199 0.13 -13.70 -1.94
N GLY A 200 1.12 -12.94 -1.47
CA GLY A 200 1.03 -12.06 -0.29
C GLY A 200 0.58 -10.64 -0.56
#